data_b4752f63ad7c40fff401b98babf3755d
#
_entry.id   b4752f63ad7c40fff401b98babf3755d
#
_cell.length_a   1.000
_cell.length_b   1.000
_cell.length_c   1.000
_cell.angle_alpha   90.00
_cell.angle_beta   90.00
_cell.angle_gamma   90.00
#
_symmetry.space_group_name_H-M   'P 1'
#
loop_
_entity.id
_entity.type
_entity.pdbx_description
1 polymer ?
#
loop_
_entity_poly.entity_id
_entity_poly.type
_entity_poly.pdbx_seq_one_letter_code
_entity_poly.pdbx_strand_id
1 'polypeptide(L)'
;MTSHNTFHKVVVLGGGYAGTLAANRLRTRDDVAVTLVNPRPEFVERIRLHQFAARTGDATINYRTLLGKGIELVVDSATRIDANTRTVRLASGRALEYDYVIYAVGSTGEPPASVPGAVEHAVSIAEFESARRLRARLDALPLDAPVTVVGGGLTGIETAAELVERGRAVTLVCGRALAPTFSASGRRYIATWLSRHGVSVLRPAAVSEVRQDAVVLADGGVRPSALTVWTAGFGVPDLAAASGLRTDALGRLLTDETLTSVDDDRIVAAGDAAAPSGQPLRMSGYAAGPLGARAADTVVSRIAGTEPAVIDLAFTGACVSLGRRAGIRQLARKDDTAVNLYIGGRMGAAIKEVTCRFVVAKRIRREADKPGSMSWPKGGPRPAGTVSPAETASSAGEVASP
;
A
#
# COMPACT_ATOMS: atom_id res chain seq x y z
N MET A 1 36.58 32.10 8.22
CA MET A 1 35.88 31.05 8.95
C MET A 1 35.07 30.24 7.91
N THR A 2 35.61 29.15 7.46
CA THR A 2 34.88 28.21 6.56
C THR A 2 33.85 27.47 7.42
N SER A 3 32.57 27.88 7.34
CA SER A 3 31.49 27.10 7.91
C SER A 3 31.50 25.74 7.18
N HIS A 4 31.89 24.69 7.87
CA HIS A 4 31.61 23.35 7.43
C HIS A 4 30.09 23.22 7.36
N ASN A 5 29.54 23.22 6.16
CA ASN A 5 28.13 22.99 5.94
C ASN A 5 27.86 21.53 6.30
N THR A 6 27.48 21.29 7.56
CA THR A 6 27.21 19.94 8.06
C THR A 6 25.85 19.52 7.51
N PHE A 7 25.86 18.63 6.51
CA PHE A 7 24.65 18.09 5.94
C PHE A 7 23.98 17.14 6.92
N HIS A 8 22.67 17.30 7.10
CA HIS A 8 21.85 16.32 7.81
C HIS A 8 21.60 15.11 6.92
N LYS A 9 22.04 13.93 7.36
CA LYS A 9 21.87 12.68 6.64
C LYS A 9 20.45 12.12 6.88
N VAL A 10 19.61 12.09 5.85
CA VAL A 10 18.26 11.53 5.95
C VAL A 10 18.16 10.28 5.06
N VAL A 11 17.93 9.14 5.70
CA VAL A 11 17.73 7.86 5.00
C VAL A 11 16.25 7.58 4.89
N VAL A 12 15.74 7.44 3.66
CA VAL A 12 14.36 7.07 3.36
C VAL A 12 14.31 5.59 2.99
N LEU A 13 13.60 4.78 3.76
CA LEU A 13 13.46 3.34 3.56
C LEU A 13 12.17 3.02 2.82
N GLY A 14 12.30 2.54 1.59
CA GLY A 14 11.20 2.21 0.71
C GLY A 14 10.89 3.30 -0.32
N GLY A 15 11.02 2.94 -1.59
CA GLY A 15 10.81 3.82 -2.75
C GLY A 15 9.38 3.75 -3.34
N GLY A 16 8.36 3.45 -2.52
CA GLY A 16 6.96 3.53 -2.92
C GLY A 16 6.44 4.98 -2.98
N TYR A 17 5.12 5.14 -3.03
CA TYR A 17 4.48 6.47 -3.12
C TYR A 17 4.88 7.41 -1.99
N ALA A 18 4.91 6.92 -0.74
CA ALA A 18 5.27 7.73 0.42
C ALA A 18 6.75 8.12 0.40
N GLY A 19 7.65 7.14 0.26
CA GLY A 19 9.09 7.38 0.35
C GLY A 19 9.64 8.22 -0.80
N THR A 20 9.20 7.95 -2.05
CA THR A 20 9.62 8.77 -3.20
C THR A 20 9.19 10.23 -3.06
N LEU A 21 7.99 10.45 -2.53
CA LEU A 21 7.48 11.79 -2.30
C LEU A 21 8.20 12.46 -1.13
N ALA A 22 8.46 11.73 -0.04
CA ALA A 22 9.23 12.24 1.09
C ALA A 22 10.65 12.63 0.69
N ALA A 23 11.34 11.78 -0.09
CA ALA A 23 12.69 12.06 -0.58
C ALA A 23 12.73 13.36 -1.41
N ASN A 24 11.76 13.56 -2.31
CA ASN A 24 11.66 14.80 -3.08
C ASN A 24 11.36 16.01 -2.19
N ARG A 25 10.47 15.87 -1.20
CA ARG A 25 10.05 16.94 -0.28
C ARG A 25 11.19 17.43 0.61
N LEU A 26 12.07 16.53 1.08
CA LEU A 26 13.24 16.90 1.87
C LEU A 26 14.15 17.91 1.19
N ARG A 27 14.13 17.96 -0.15
CA ARG A 27 14.88 18.93 -0.96
C ARG A 27 14.38 20.37 -0.85
N THR A 28 13.39 20.64 -0.02
CA THR A 28 13.05 22.02 0.40
C THR A 28 14.17 22.67 1.23
N ARG A 29 15.15 21.88 1.70
CA ARG A 29 16.37 22.33 2.39
C ARG A 29 17.60 21.91 1.61
N ASP A 30 18.55 22.82 1.49
CA ASP A 30 19.81 22.57 0.77
C ASP A 30 20.87 21.90 1.66
N ASP A 31 20.66 21.89 2.99
CA ASP A 31 21.55 21.26 3.99
C ASP A 31 21.11 19.83 4.38
N VAL A 32 20.30 19.18 3.56
CA VAL A 32 19.87 17.79 3.76
C VAL A 32 20.42 16.91 2.65
N ALA A 33 21.19 15.89 3.02
CA ALA A 33 21.61 14.81 2.12
C ALA A 33 20.62 13.65 2.20
N VAL A 34 19.96 13.34 1.07
CA VAL A 34 18.89 12.35 1.01
C VAL A 34 19.37 11.07 0.34
N THR A 35 19.30 9.94 1.05
CA THR A 35 19.51 8.60 0.50
C THR A 35 18.21 7.83 0.52
N LEU A 36 17.72 7.42 -0.66
CA LEU A 36 16.55 6.56 -0.83
C LEU A 36 16.99 5.11 -0.99
N VAL A 37 16.62 4.24 -0.05
CA VAL A 37 16.90 2.80 -0.11
C VAL A 37 15.66 2.07 -0.62
N ASN A 38 15.81 1.31 -1.69
CA ASN A 38 14.72 0.54 -2.27
C ASN A 38 15.25 -0.75 -2.93
N PRO A 39 14.60 -1.93 -2.74
CA PRO A 39 15.12 -3.20 -3.29
C PRO A 39 15.09 -3.29 -4.82
N ARG A 40 14.42 -2.35 -5.49
CA ARG A 40 14.24 -2.35 -6.95
C ARG A 40 14.81 -1.08 -7.56
N PRO A 41 15.44 -1.16 -8.74
CA PRO A 41 15.96 0.02 -9.46
C PRO A 41 14.86 0.87 -10.09
N GLU A 42 13.62 0.41 -10.06
CA GLU A 42 12.44 1.07 -10.61
C GLU A 42 11.35 1.25 -9.57
N PHE A 43 10.59 2.33 -9.72
CA PHE A 43 9.37 2.57 -8.98
C PHE A 43 8.27 1.64 -9.48
N VAL A 44 7.53 1.02 -8.55
CA VAL A 44 6.40 0.15 -8.87
C VAL A 44 5.08 0.86 -8.58
N GLU A 45 4.28 1.07 -9.62
CA GLU A 45 2.89 1.53 -9.50
C GLU A 45 1.97 0.41 -9.01
N ARG A 46 1.99 0.12 -7.71
CA ARG A 46 1.21 -1.00 -7.12
C ARG A 46 -0.27 -0.97 -7.49
N ILE A 47 -0.84 0.22 -7.67
CA ILE A 47 -2.24 0.40 -8.09
C ILE A 47 -2.51 -0.07 -9.53
N ARG A 48 -1.47 -0.44 -10.32
CA ARG A 48 -1.57 -0.98 -11.68
C ARG A 48 -1.13 -2.44 -11.82
N LEU A 49 -0.79 -3.11 -10.72
CA LEU A 49 -0.32 -4.50 -10.79
C LEU A 49 -1.36 -5.46 -11.40
N HIS A 50 -2.66 -5.20 -11.19
CA HIS A 50 -3.74 -5.95 -11.85
C HIS A 50 -3.73 -5.77 -13.37
N GLN A 51 -3.43 -4.56 -13.87
CA GLN A 51 -3.29 -4.29 -15.30
C GLN A 51 -2.04 -4.97 -15.86
N PHE A 52 -0.92 -4.89 -15.12
CA PHE A 52 0.32 -5.54 -15.50
C PHE A 52 0.15 -7.07 -15.60
N ALA A 53 -0.48 -7.69 -14.62
CA ALA A 53 -0.74 -9.14 -14.63
C ALA A 53 -1.67 -9.55 -15.78
N ALA A 54 -2.69 -8.75 -16.10
CA ALA A 54 -3.63 -8.98 -17.19
C ALA A 54 -3.12 -8.52 -18.57
N ARG A 55 -1.91 -7.99 -18.71
CA ARG A 55 -1.33 -7.40 -19.94
C ARG A 55 -2.15 -6.24 -20.52
N THR A 56 -2.76 -5.43 -19.68
CA THR A 56 -3.54 -4.26 -20.09
C THR A 56 -2.84 -2.93 -19.74
N GLY A 57 -1.67 -2.98 -19.11
CA GLY A 57 -0.84 -1.83 -18.79
C GLY A 57 0.48 -2.23 -18.14
N ASP A 58 1.38 -1.26 -18.02
CA ASP A 58 2.65 -1.39 -17.31
C ASP A 58 2.52 -0.89 -15.86
N ALA A 59 3.45 -1.34 -15.00
CA ALA A 59 3.47 -0.99 -13.59
C ALA A 59 4.84 -0.50 -13.09
N THR A 60 5.80 -0.25 -13.96
CA THR A 60 7.13 0.27 -13.56
C THR A 60 7.44 1.62 -14.17
N ILE A 61 8.17 2.44 -13.42
CA ILE A 61 8.64 3.76 -13.85
C ILE A 61 10.08 3.93 -13.38
N ASN A 62 10.96 4.40 -14.27
CA ASN A 62 12.34 4.65 -13.91
C ASN A 62 12.45 5.80 -12.89
N TYR A 63 13.19 5.59 -11.81
CA TYR A 63 13.40 6.58 -10.76
C TYR A 63 14.05 7.87 -11.26
N ARG A 64 14.85 7.83 -12.34
CA ARG A 64 15.43 9.03 -12.96
C ARG A 64 14.38 10.06 -13.37
N THR A 65 13.13 9.63 -13.59
CA THR A 65 12.02 10.51 -13.97
C THR A 65 11.15 10.93 -12.77
N LEU A 66 11.42 10.40 -11.58
CA LEU A 66 10.61 10.59 -10.38
C LEU A 66 11.38 11.23 -9.23
N LEU A 67 12.71 11.05 -9.19
CA LEU A 67 13.56 11.63 -8.16
C LEU A 67 14.17 12.94 -8.63
N GLY A 68 14.14 13.92 -7.76
CA GLY A 68 14.79 15.19 -7.98
C GLY A 68 16.32 15.09 -7.86
N LYS A 69 16.99 16.09 -8.41
CA LYS A 69 18.45 16.15 -8.45
C LYS A 69 19.04 16.12 -7.02
N GLY A 70 20.10 15.35 -6.81
CA GLY A 70 20.82 15.27 -5.52
C GLY A 70 20.32 14.15 -4.60
N ILE A 71 19.26 13.42 -4.92
CA ILE A 71 18.84 12.24 -4.16
C ILE A 71 19.68 11.04 -4.62
N GLU A 72 20.37 10.38 -3.67
CA GLU A 72 21.05 9.12 -3.90
C GLU A 72 20.05 7.95 -3.83
N LEU A 73 19.97 7.15 -4.89
CA LEU A 73 19.23 5.89 -4.89
C LEU A 73 20.18 4.74 -4.60
N VAL A 74 19.96 4.06 -3.48
CA VAL A 74 20.63 2.81 -3.11
C VAL A 74 19.68 1.64 -3.40
N VAL A 75 20.02 0.82 -4.39
CA VAL A 75 19.25 -0.38 -4.75
C VAL A 75 19.63 -1.51 -3.82
N ASP A 76 18.94 -1.62 -2.70
CA ASP A 76 19.18 -2.59 -1.64
C ASP A 76 17.97 -2.68 -0.70
N SER A 77 17.97 -3.65 0.22
CA SER A 77 16.95 -3.83 1.25
C SER A 77 17.52 -3.49 2.63
N ALA A 78 16.78 -2.71 3.42
CA ALA A 78 17.11 -2.52 4.82
C ALA A 78 16.73 -3.79 5.62
N THR A 79 17.64 -4.26 6.46
CA THR A 79 17.45 -5.45 7.31
C THR A 79 17.33 -5.10 8.79
N ARG A 80 17.85 -3.95 9.21
CA ARG A 80 17.77 -3.47 10.60
C ARG A 80 18.00 -1.96 10.67
N ILE A 81 17.25 -1.31 11.55
CA ILE A 81 17.50 0.05 12.01
C ILE A 81 18.09 -0.06 13.41
N ASP A 82 19.27 0.46 13.63
CA ASP A 82 19.92 0.53 14.94
C ASP A 82 19.83 1.98 15.45
N ALA A 83 18.88 2.22 16.35
CA ALA A 83 18.63 3.54 16.89
C ALA A 83 19.79 4.03 17.79
N ASN A 84 20.48 3.10 18.49
CA ASN A 84 21.57 3.47 19.40
C ASN A 84 22.79 3.97 18.63
N THR A 85 23.15 3.30 17.54
CA THR A 85 24.30 3.66 16.69
C THR A 85 23.93 4.60 15.55
N ARG A 86 22.63 4.88 15.35
CA ARG A 86 22.08 5.66 14.23
C ARG A 86 22.54 5.13 12.87
N THR A 87 22.37 3.82 12.67
CA THR A 87 22.75 3.16 11.43
C THR A 87 21.60 2.32 10.89
N VAL A 88 21.49 2.26 9.57
CA VAL A 88 20.62 1.32 8.85
C VAL A 88 21.50 0.25 8.23
N ARG A 89 21.29 -1.01 8.59
CA ARG A 89 21.97 -2.15 7.96
C ARG A 89 21.22 -2.59 6.71
N LEU A 90 21.97 -2.86 5.65
CA LEU A 90 21.45 -3.32 4.37
C LEU A 90 21.74 -4.80 4.14
N ALA A 91 20.97 -5.44 3.27
CA ALA A 91 21.14 -6.85 2.91
C ALA A 91 22.51 -7.14 2.27
N SER A 92 23.10 -6.18 1.58
CA SER A 92 24.47 -6.26 1.05
C SER A 92 25.59 -6.27 2.10
N GLY A 93 25.25 -6.05 3.38
CA GLY A 93 26.21 -5.88 4.47
C GLY A 93 26.67 -4.43 4.68
N ARG A 94 26.31 -3.49 3.80
CA ARG A 94 26.56 -2.05 4.01
C ARG A 94 25.79 -1.53 5.22
N ALA A 95 26.33 -0.50 5.88
CA ALA A 95 25.63 0.30 6.89
C ALA A 95 25.59 1.77 6.43
N LEU A 96 24.44 2.40 6.59
CA LEU A 96 24.23 3.82 6.32
C LEU A 96 24.02 4.54 7.63
N GLU A 97 24.84 5.55 7.92
CA GLU A 97 24.64 6.46 9.06
C GLU A 97 23.48 7.42 8.75
N TYR A 98 22.74 7.82 9.76
CA TYR A 98 21.65 8.78 9.63
C TYR A 98 21.56 9.76 10.81
N ASP A 99 21.05 10.95 10.54
CA ASP A 99 20.50 11.87 11.54
C ASP A 99 18.99 11.64 11.70
N TYR A 100 18.31 11.30 10.60
CA TYR A 100 16.89 10.93 10.57
C TYR A 100 16.62 9.76 9.62
N VAL A 101 15.63 8.93 9.97
CA VAL A 101 15.07 7.88 9.10
C VAL A 101 13.62 8.20 8.78
N ILE A 102 13.23 8.10 7.51
CA ILE A 102 11.83 8.02 7.10
C ILE A 102 11.51 6.57 6.75
N TYR A 103 10.76 5.92 7.63
CA TYR A 103 10.29 4.54 7.49
C TYR A 103 9.06 4.49 6.58
N ALA A 104 9.23 4.14 5.31
CA ALA A 104 8.20 4.15 4.27
C ALA A 104 8.14 2.83 3.48
N VAL A 105 8.36 1.71 4.15
CA VAL A 105 8.48 0.37 3.56
C VAL A 105 7.18 -0.17 2.95
N GLY A 106 6.05 0.48 3.23
CA GLY A 106 4.75 0.13 2.65
C GLY A 106 4.14 -1.15 3.24
N SER A 107 3.26 -1.78 2.47
CA SER A 107 2.55 -3.00 2.85
C SER A 107 2.99 -4.21 2.02
N THR A 108 2.69 -5.40 2.52
CA THR A 108 2.82 -6.69 1.83
C THR A 108 1.43 -7.29 1.62
N GLY A 109 1.32 -8.42 0.96
CA GLY A 109 0.04 -9.10 0.72
C GLY A 109 0.22 -10.56 0.36
N GLU A 110 1.08 -11.26 1.10
CA GLU A 110 1.27 -12.69 0.92
C GLU A 110 0.01 -13.48 1.36
N PRO A 111 -0.27 -14.64 0.73
CA PRO A 111 -1.30 -15.54 1.20
C PRO A 111 -1.01 -15.99 2.64
N PRO A 112 -2.01 -16.04 3.53
CA PRO A 112 -1.77 -16.35 4.95
C PRO A 112 -1.45 -17.84 5.14
N ALA A 113 -0.45 -18.13 5.97
CA ALA A 113 -0.11 -19.50 6.35
C ALA A 113 -1.22 -20.20 7.16
N SER A 114 -2.15 -19.44 7.74
CA SER A 114 -3.33 -19.97 8.44
C SER A 114 -4.38 -20.61 7.52
N VAL A 115 -4.27 -20.40 6.19
CA VAL A 115 -5.11 -21.09 5.21
C VAL A 115 -4.27 -22.18 4.55
N PRO A 116 -4.54 -23.48 4.82
CA PRO A 116 -3.80 -24.61 4.28
C PRO A 116 -3.63 -24.49 2.75
N GLY A 117 -2.41 -24.71 2.27
CA GLY A 117 -2.03 -24.67 0.87
C GLY A 117 -2.07 -23.31 0.19
N ALA A 118 -2.43 -22.24 0.92
CA ALA A 118 -2.51 -20.89 0.30
C ALA A 118 -1.12 -20.38 -0.09
N VAL A 119 -0.10 -20.60 0.72
CA VAL A 119 1.28 -20.18 0.45
C VAL A 119 1.86 -20.92 -0.77
N GLU A 120 1.56 -22.20 -0.92
CA GLU A 120 2.09 -23.07 -1.97
C GLU A 120 1.36 -22.90 -3.31
N HIS A 121 0.03 -22.74 -3.28
CA HIS A 121 -0.81 -22.83 -4.47
C HIS A 121 -1.43 -21.52 -4.94
N ALA A 122 -1.58 -20.52 -4.05
CA ALA A 122 -2.04 -19.21 -4.47
C ALA A 122 -0.89 -18.27 -4.88
N VAL A 123 -1.21 -17.29 -5.71
CA VAL A 123 -0.27 -16.24 -6.13
C VAL A 123 -0.82 -14.89 -5.70
N SER A 124 -0.05 -14.15 -4.90
CA SER A 124 -0.37 -12.77 -4.55
C SER A 124 -0.24 -11.83 -5.75
N ILE A 125 -0.99 -10.73 -5.74
CA ILE A 125 -0.84 -9.63 -6.68
C ILE A 125 -0.32 -8.35 -6.02
N ALA A 126 -0.01 -8.40 -4.72
CA ALA A 126 0.32 -7.22 -3.95
C ALA A 126 1.72 -6.65 -4.27
N GLU A 127 2.63 -7.48 -4.78
CA GLU A 127 4.01 -7.12 -5.10
C GLU A 127 4.36 -7.39 -6.55
N PHE A 128 5.38 -6.69 -7.06
CA PHE A 128 5.75 -6.75 -8.48
C PHE A 128 6.24 -8.14 -8.89
N GLU A 129 7.06 -8.80 -8.07
CA GLU A 129 7.58 -10.13 -8.35
C GLU A 129 6.46 -11.17 -8.38
N SER A 130 5.51 -11.07 -7.46
CA SER A 130 4.33 -11.93 -7.43
C SER A 130 3.42 -11.66 -8.62
N ALA A 131 3.23 -10.40 -9.00
CA ALA A 131 2.48 -10.04 -10.21
C ALA A 131 3.16 -10.54 -11.50
N ARG A 132 4.49 -10.58 -11.55
CA ARG A 132 5.25 -11.21 -12.67
C ARG A 132 5.00 -12.71 -12.74
N ARG A 133 5.06 -13.40 -11.59
CA ARG A 133 4.73 -14.84 -11.51
C ARG A 133 3.27 -15.09 -11.93
N LEU A 134 2.35 -14.26 -11.43
CA LEU A 134 0.93 -14.33 -11.80
C LEU A 134 0.74 -14.19 -13.32
N ARG A 135 1.37 -13.17 -13.92
CA ARG A 135 1.32 -12.94 -15.37
C ARG A 135 1.83 -14.16 -16.16
N ALA A 136 2.98 -14.72 -15.77
CA ALA A 136 3.55 -15.89 -16.41
C ALA A 136 2.61 -17.12 -16.31
N ARG A 137 2.00 -17.36 -15.13
CA ARG A 137 1.03 -18.45 -14.95
C ARG A 137 -0.24 -18.23 -15.78
N LEU A 138 -0.76 -17.00 -15.83
CA LEU A 138 -1.90 -16.66 -16.68
C LEU A 138 -1.61 -16.91 -18.16
N ASP A 139 -0.40 -16.57 -18.63
CA ASP A 139 -0.01 -16.77 -20.03
C ASP A 139 0.09 -18.24 -20.42
N ALA A 140 0.45 -19.11 -19.47
CA ALA A 140 0.58 -20.55 -19.68
C ALA A 140 -0.76 -21.31 -19.62
N LEU A 141 -1.83 -20.68 -19.09
CA LEU A 141 -3.13 -21.33 -18.94
C LEU A 141 -4.04 -21.09 -20.16
N PRO A 142 -4.86 -22.09 -20.56
CA PRO A 142 -5.98 -21.89 -21.48
C PRO A 142 -6.91 -20.77 -21.01
N LEU A 143 -7.58 -20.07 -21.92
CA LEU A 143 -8.46 -18.95 -21.57
C LEU A 143 -9.70 -19.39 -20.76
N ASP A 144 -10.19 -20.59 -21.01
CA ASP A 144 -11.34 -21.22 -20.33
C ASP A 144 -10.97 -21.87 -19.00
N ALA A 145 -9.66 -21.97 -18.66
CA ALA A 145 -9.23 -22.51 -17.38
C ALA A 145 -9.77 -21.65 -16.23
N PRO A 146 -10.38 -22.26 -15.19
CA PRO A 146 -11.00 -21.54 -14.10
C PRO A 146 -9.97 -20.80 -13.25
N VAL A 147 -10.16 -19.51 -13.05
CA VAL A 147 -9.33 -18.64 -12.20
C VAL A 147 -10.16 -18.18 -11.01
N THR A 148 -9.66 -18.43 -9.81
CA THR A 148 -10.27 -17.91 -8.58
C THR A 148 -9.52 -16.71 -8.06
N VAL A 149 -10.22 -15.60 -7.84
CA VAL A 149 -9.69 -14.40 -7.16
C VAL A 149 -10.25 -14.38 -5.73
N VAL A 150 -9.38 -14.40 -4.74
CA VAL A 150 -9.75 -14.39 -3.31
C VAL A 150 -9.60 -12.98 -2.76
N GLY A 151 -10.71 -12.38 -2.36
CA GLY A 151 -10.76 -11.05 -1.76
C GLY A 151 -11.76 -10.12 -2.44
N GLY A 152 -12.82 -9.71 -1.73
CA GLY A 152 -13.86 -8.79 -2.20
C GLY A 152 -13.49 -7.29 -2.08
N GLY A 153 -12.22 -6.97 -1.81
CA GLY A 153 -11.69 -5.60 -1.76
C GLY A 153 -11.44 -5.01 -3.15
N LEU A 154 -10.90 -3.77 -3.17
CA LEU A 154 -10.69 -3.04 -4.43
C LEU A 154 -9.77 -3.80 -5.39
N THR A 155 -8.65 -4.34 -4.89
CA THR A 155 -7.69 -5.10 -5.68
C THR A 155 -8.31 -6.35 -6.33
N GLY A 156 -9.11 -7.11 -5.55
CA GLY A 156 -9.76 -8.31 -6.06
C GLY A 156 -10.78 -8.00 -7.15
N ILE A 157 -11.58 -6.95 -6.95
CA ILE A 157 -12.56 -6.48 -7.94
C ILE A 157 -11.87 -6.04 -9.24
N GLU A 158 -10.80 -5.25 -9.13
CA GLU A 158 -10.03 -4.78 -10.30
C GLU A 158 -9.37 -5.95 -11.04
N THR A 159 -8.81 -6.91 -10.29
CA THR A 159 -8.21 -8.11 -10.86
C THR A 159 -9.25 -8.96 -11.58
N ALA A 160 -10.38 -9.25 -10.94
CA ALA A 160 -11.45 -10.04 -11.55
C ALA A 160 -12.01 -9.36 -12.82
N ALA A 161 -12.19 -8.04 -12.78
CA ALA A 161 -12.68 -7.27 -13.90
C ALA A 161 -11.71 -7.25 -15.10
N GLU A 162 -10.42 -7.09 -14.88
CA GLU A 162 -9.40 -7.14 -15.95
C GLU A 162 -9.30 -8.54 -16.54
N LEU A 163 -9.35 -9.59 -15.73
CA LEU A 163 -9.25 -10.97 -16.21
C LEU A 163 -10.47 -11.39 -17.03
N VAL A 164 -11.69 -11.03 -16.61
CA VAL A 164 -12.90 -11.36 -17.38
C VAL A 164 -12.97 -10.58 -18.70
N GLU A 165 -12.51 -9.33 -18.77
CA GLU A 165 -12.39 -8.58 -20.03
C GLU A 165 -11.35 -9.21 -21.00
N ARG A 166 -10.42 -10.02 -20.46
CA ARG A 166 -9.47 -10.81 -21.25
C ARG A 166 -10.01 -12.19 -21.62
N GLY A 167 -11.32 -12.45 -21.40
CA GLY A 167 -12.00 -13.67 -21.77
C GLY A 167 -11.78 -14.86 -20.83
N ARG A 168 -11.31 -14.61 -19.59
CA ARG A 168 -11.06 -15.69 -18.64
C ARG A 168 -12.31 -16.05 -17.84
N ALA A 169 -12.43 -17.33 -17.47
CA ALA A 169 -13.45 -17.81 -16.54
C ALA A 169 -13.05 -17.45 -15.11
N VAL A 170 -13.75 -16.49 -14.48
CA VAL A 170 -13.36 -15.91 -13.19
C VAL A 170 -14.40 -16.14 -12.12
N THR A 171 -13.97 -16.69 -10.97
CA THR A 171 -14.71 -16.71 -9.71
C THR A 171 -14.08 -15.73 -8.72
N LEU A 172 -14.89 -14.85 -8.13
CA LEU A 172 -14.48 -13.90 -7.08
C LEU A 172 -15.07 -14.33 -5.74
N VAL A 173 -14.21 -14.70 -4.79
CA VAL A 173 -14.60 -15.09 -3.42
C VAL A 173 -14.43 -13.89 -2.50
N CYS A 174 -15.54 -13.39 -1.92
CA CYS A 174 -15.59 -12.06 -1.30
C CYS A 174 -15.50 -12.03 0.23
N GLY A 175 -15.30 -13.15 0.91
CA GLY A 175 -15.35 -13.15 2.38
C GLY A 175 -16.70 -12.62 2.90
N ARG A 176 -16.68 -11.64 3.79
CA ARG A 176 -17.91 -11.06 4.36
C ARG A 176 -18.71 -10.21 3.36
N ALA A 177 -18.04 -9.44 2.52
CA ALA A 177 -18.69 -8.48 1.64
C ALA A 177 -17.87 -8.14 0.39
N LEU A 178 -18.59 -7.86 -0.70
CA LEU A 178 -18.04 -7.22 -1.89
C LEU A 178 -17.92 -5.71 -1.64
N ALA A 179 -16.75 -5.12 -1.93
CA ALA A 179 -16.47 -3.69 -1.79
C ALA A 179 -16.90 -3.12 -0.42
N PRO A 180 -16.36 -3.61 0.71
CA PRO A 180 -16.87 -3.27 2.05
C PRO A 180 -16.82 -1.77 2.36
N THR A 181 -15.91 -1.01 1.75
CA THR A 181 -15.75 0.44 1.93
C THR A 181 -16.69 1.28 1.05
N PHE A 182 -17.56 0.65 0.24
CA PHE A 182 -18.51 1.34 -0.62
C PHE A 182 -19.91 1.38 -0.01
N SER A 183 -20.68 2.38 -0.40
CA SER A 183 -22.12 2.46 -0.07
C SER A 183 -22.91 1.27 -0.63
N ALA A 184 -24.09 1.04 -0.10
CA ALA A 184 -24.96 -0.05 -0.59
C ALA A 184 -25.26 0.07 -2.09
N SER A 185 -25.49 1.29 -2.60
CA SER A 185 -25.72 1.53 -4.03
C SER A 185 -24.45 1.26 -4.87
N GLY A 186 -23.27 1.69 -4.38
CA GLY A 186 -21.99 1.40 -5.04
C GLY A 186 -21.68 -0.09 -5.09
N ARG A 187 -21.93 -0.82 -4.00
CA ARG A 187 -21.77 -2.28 -3.98
C ARG A 187 -22.72 -2.99 -4.96
N ARG A 188 -23.98 -2.57 -5.04
CA ARG A 188 -24.94 -3.11 -6.03
C ARG A 188 -24.47 -2.84 -7.46
N TYR A 189 -23.99 -1.63 -7.75
CA TYR A 189 -23.45 -1.31 -9.08
C TYR A 189 -22.28 -2.22 -9.46
N ILE A 190 -21.30 -2.42 -8.58
CA ILE A 190 -20.15 -3.31 -8.80
C ILE A 190 -20.62 -4.76 -9.02
N ALA A 191 -21.51 -5.27 -8.14
CA ALA A 191 -22.04 -6.62 -8.25
C ALA A 191 -22.77 -6.87 -9.60
N THR A 192 -23.61 -5.92 -10.02
CA THR A 192 -24.33 -5.98 -11.29
C THR A 192 -23.38 -5.99 -12.48
N TRP A 193 -22.34 -5.16 -12.44
CA TRP A 193 -21.33 -5.13 -13.51
C TRP A 193 -20.59 -6.47 -13.61
N LEU A 194 -20.06 -6.99 -12.49
CA LEU A 194 -19.35 -8.26 -12.43
C LEU A 194 -20.20 -9.42 -12.97
N SER A 195 -21.45 -9.53 -12.50
CA SER A 195 -22.38 -10.57 -12.96
C SER A 195 -22.69 -10.48 -14.46
N ARG A 196 -22.92 -9.27 -14.97
CA ARG A 196 -23.19 -9.06 -16.41
C ARG A 196 -22.02 -9.41 -17.31
N HIS A 197 -20.79 -9.39 -16.76
CA HIS A 197 -19.57 -9.75 -17.48
C HIS A 197 -19.12 -11.19 -17.21
N GLY A 198 -19.94 -12.01 -16.56
CA GLY A 198 -19.67 -13.44 -16.38
C GLY A 198 -18.78 -13.79 -15.18
N VAL A 199 -18.50 -12.83 -14.27
CA VAL A 199 -17.79 -13.15 -13.02
C VAL A 199 -18.74 -13.85 -12.06
N SER A 200 -18.40 -15.07 -11.62
CA SER A 200 -19.09 -15.77 -10.54
C SER A 200 -18.68 -15.13 -9.18
N VAL A 201 -19.61 -14.42 -8.52
CA VAL A 201 -19.34 -13.75 -7.25
C VAL A 201 -19.93 -14.54 -6.09
N LEU A 202 -19.05 -15.12 -5.25
CA LEU A 202 -19.42 -15.88 -4.06
C LEU A 202 -19.37 -14.97 -2.82
N ARG A 203 -20.53 -14.79 -2.16
CA ARG A 203 -20.68 -13.94 -0.96
C ARG A 203 -21.93 -14.31 -0.14
N PRO A 204 -21.84 -14.40 1.21
CA PRO A 204 -20.59 -14.48 1.94
C PRO A 204 -19.90 -15.81 1.66
N ALA A 205 -18.60 -15.81 1.43
CA ALA A 205 -17.84 -17.04 1.21
C ALA A 205 -16.37 -16.80 1.61
N ALA A 206 -15.80 -17.68 2.39
CA ALA A 206 -14.41 -17.67 2.77
C ALA A 206 -13.70 -18.92 2.22
N VAL A 207 -12.44 -18.78 1.85
CA VAL A 207 -11.59 -19.91 1.46
C VAL A 207 -10.98 -20.49 2.75
N SER A 208 -11.17 -21.80 2.95
CA SER A 208 -10.61 -22.56 4.06
C SER A 208 -9.37 -23.35 3.69
N GLU A 209 -9.19 -23.67 2.38
CA GLU A 209 -8.03 -24.41 1.86
C GLU A 209 -7.81 -24.02 0.41
N VAL A 210 -6.56 -23.98 -0.04
CA VAL A 210 -6.19 -23.82 -1.45
C VAL A 210 -5.43 -25.07 -1.90
N ARG A 211 -5.92 -25.71 -2.93
CA ARG A 211 -5.29 -26.86 -3.59
C ARG A 211 -4.68 -26.45 -4.92
N GLN A 212 -3.92 -27.34 -5.52
CA GLN A 212 -3.28 -27.10 -6.81
C GLN A 212 -4.30 -26.79 -7.93
N ASP A 213 -5.47 -27.43 -7.87
CA ASP A 213 -6.52 -27.40 -8.92
C ASP A 213 -7.89 -26.96 -8.40
N ALA A 214 -8.01 -26.59 -7.13
CA ALA A 214 -9.26 -26.20 -6.50
C ALA A 214 -9.08 -25.25 -5.33
N VAL A 215 -10.16 -24.57 -4.93
CA VAL A 215 -10.32 -23.92 -3.63
C VAL A 215 -11.44 -24.59 -2.86
N VAL A 216 -11.24 -24.79 -1.56
CA VAL A 216 -12.28 -25.26 -0.63
C VAL A 216 -12.82 -24.06 0.12
N LEU A 217 -14.14 -23.95 0.18
CA LEU A 217 -14.83 -22.89 0.92
C LEU A 217 -15.12 -23.35 2.36
N ALA A 218 -15.34 -22.41 3.25
CA ALA A 218 -15.63 -22.67 4.66
C ALA A 218 -16.93 -23.49 4.89
N ASP A 219 -17.84 -23.51 3.91
CA ASP A 219 -19.05 -24.34 3.92
C ASP A 219 -18.80 -25.77 3.39
N GLY A 220 -17.54 -26.13 3.10
CA GLY A 220 -17.15 -27.42 2.53
C GLY A 220 -17.27 -27.49 1.00
N GLY A 221 -17.79 -26.47 0.34
CA GLY A 221 -17.95 -26.44 -1.10
C GLY A 221 -16.58 -26.39 -1.82
N VAL A 222 -16.35 -27.30 -2.76
CA VAL A 222 -15.14 -27.31 -3.59
C VAL A 222 -15.40 -26.63 -4.91
N ARG A 223 -14.49 -25.74 -5.33
CA ARG A 223 -14.56 -25.04 -6.61
C ARG A 223 -13.29 -25.29 -7.43
N PRO A 224 -13.39 -25.77 -8.67
CA PRO A 224 -12.23 -25.89 -9.56
C PRO A 224 -11.51 -24.56 -9.71
N SER A 225 -10.17 -24.56 -9.66
CA SER A 225 -9.32 -23.38 -9.78
C SER A 225 -7.95 -23.77 -10.31
N ALA A 226 -7.72 -23.62 -11.59
CA ALA A 226 -6.41 -23.84 -12.20
C ALA A 226 -5.38 -22.80 -11.77
N LEU A 227 -5.85 -21.65 -11.26
CA LEU A 227 -5.02 -20.58 -10.70
C LEU A 227 -5.79 -19.82 -9.64
N THR A 228 -5.24 -19.77 -8.42
CA THR A 228 -5.79 -18.98 -7.33
C THR A 228 -4.97 -17.70 -7.15
N VAL A 229 -5.63 -16.53 -7.31
CA VAL A 229 -5.04 -15.20 -7.12
C VAL A 229 -5.45 -14.68 -5.76
N TRP A 230 -4.47 -14.43 -4.88
CA TRP A 230 -4.73 -13.92 -3.54
C TRP A 230 -4.66 -12.40 -3.49
N THR A 231 -5.73 -11.76 -3.06
CA THR A 231 -5.85 -10.30 -2.95
C THR A 231 -6.38 -9.86 -1.57
N ALA A 232 -6.60 -10.83 -0.68
CA ALA A 232 -7.18 -10.58 0.64
C ALA A 232 -6.09 -10.38 1.70
N GLY A 233 -6.33 -9.45 2.60
CA GLY A 233 -5.38 -9.10 3.67
C GLY A 233 -4.21 -8.28 3.19
N PHE A 234 -3.72 -7.43 4.10
CA PHE A 234 -2.47 -6.72 3.97
C PHE A 234 -1.63 -7.01 5.21
N GLY A 235 -0.34 -7.22 4.99
CA GLY A 235 0.68 -7.22 6.01
C GLY A 235 1.59 -6.01 5.86
N VAL A 236 2.62 -5.94 6.67
CA VAL A 236 3.73 -5.01 6.51
C VAL A 236 5.04 -5.77 6.68
N PRO A 237 6.16 -5.29 6.13
CA PRO A 237 7.47 -5.87 6.41
C PRO A 237 7.78 -5.84 7.91
N ASP A 238 8.46 -6.85 8.40
CA ASP A 238 8.82 -7.02 9.82
C ASP A 238 9.98 -6.14 10.30
N LEU A 239 10.55 -5.31 9.43
CA LEU A 239 11.73 -4.48 9.69
C LEU A 239 11.63 -3.65 10.98
N ALA A 240 10.46 -3.09 11.32
CA ALA A 240 10.28 -2.33 12.55
C ALA A 240 10.44 -3.25 13.78
N ALA A 241 9.74 -4.38 13.82
CA ALA A 241 9.83 -5.36 14.91
C ALA A 241 11.24 -5.99 14.99
N ALA A 242 11.85 -6.34 13.85
CA ALA A 242 13.22 -6.84 13.78
C ALA A 242 14.26 -5.82 14.28
N SER A 243 13.92 -4.53 14.25
CA SER A 243 14.76 -3.44 14.78
C SER A 243 14.50 -3.15 16.26
N GLY A 244 13.53 -3.82 16.89
CA GLY A 244 13.15 -3.61 18.30
C GLY A 244 12.26 -2.38 18.50
N LEU A 245 11.65 -1.84 17.43
CA LEU A 245 10.71 -0.74 17.50
C LEU A 245 9.29 -1.26 17.76
N ARG A 246 8.51 -0.51 18.53
CA ARG A 246 7.13 -0.87 18.85
C ARG A 246 6.22 -0.81 17.64
N THR A 247 5.41 -1.85 17.50
CA THR A 247 4.47 -2.00 16.40
C THR A 247 3.06 -2.28 16.90
N ASP A 248 2.07 -2.05 16.05
CA ASP A 248 0.72 -2.57 16.29
C ASP A 248 0.62 -4.08 15.95
N ALA A 249 -0.57 -4.66 16.14
CA ALA A 249 -0.82 -6.08 15.89
C ALA A 249 -0.57 -6.52 14.43
N LEU A 250 -0.56 -5.58 13.46
CA LEU A 250 -0.22 -5.87 12.06
C LEU A 250 1.27 -5.71 11.76
N GLY A 251 2.08 -5.21 12.71
CA GLY A 251 3.51 -4.94 12.55
C GLY A 251 3.82 -3.52 12.06
N ARG A 252 2.84 -2.58 12.00
CA ARG A 252 3.07 -1.19 11.61
C ARG A 252 3.76 -0.44 12.74
N LEU A 253 4.74 0.39 12.38
CA LEU A 253 5.47 1.22 13.34
C LEU A 253 4.53 2.19 14.07
N LEU A 254 4.49 2.14 15.41
CA LEU A 254 3.71 3.05 16.22
C LEU A 254 4.33 4.45 16.20
N THR A 255 3.50 5.45 15.91
CA THR A 255 3.90 6.85 15.87
C THR A 255 2.89 7.73 16.61
N ASP A 256 3.28 8.95 16.90
CA ASP A 256 2.36 10.02 17.24
C ASP A 256 1.70 10.63 15.99
N GLU A 257 0.89 11.67 16.16
CA GLU A 257 0.20 12.36 15.04
C GLU A 257 1.15 13.22 14.18
N THR A 258 2.41 13.44 14.59
CA THR A 258 3.44 14.06 13.75
C THR A 258 4.16 13.03 12.86
N LEU A 259 3.77 11.75 12.94
CA LEU A 259 4.41 10.59 12.33
C LEU A 259 5.75 10.21 12.96
N THR A 260 6.10 10.78 14.09
CA THR A 260 7.32 10.44 14.84
C THR A 260 7.11 9.11 15.59
N SER A 261 8.10 8.22 15.51
CA SER A 261 8.11 6.97 16.28
C SER A 261 7.96 7.24 17.78
N VAL A 262 7.22 6.40 18.47
CA VAL A 262 7.08 6.46 19.94
C VAL A 262 8.34 5.99 20.67
N ASP A 263 9.34 5.47 19.97
CA ASP A 263 10.59 4.94 20.53
C ASP A 263 11.80 5.85 20.31
N ASP A 264 11.82 6.58 19.18
CA ASP A 264 12.96 7.43 18.80
C ASP A 264 12.45 8.61 17.95
N ASP A 265 12.77 9.83 18.37
CA ASP A 265 12.35 11.06 17.71
C ASP A 265 13.03 11.34 16.36
N ARG A 266 14.05 10.57 16.02
CA ARG A 266 14.76 10.60 14.73
C ARG A 266 14.19 9.65 13.70
N ILE A 267 13.25 8.79 14.11
CA ILE A 267 12.57 7.84 13.24
C ILE A 267 11.15 8.35 12.99
N VAL A 268 10.84 8.61 11.73
CA VAL A 268 9.52 9.10 11.29
C VAL A 268 8.93 8.10 10.31
N ALA A 269 7.66 7.71 10.45
CA ALA A 269 7.06 6.73 9.56
C ALA A 269 6.04 7.34 8.60
N ALA A 270 5.85 6.72 7.43
CA ALA A 270 4.88 7.18 6.43
C ALA A 270 4.23 6.04 5.64
N GLY A 271 3.04 6.27 5.14
CA GLY A 271 2.31 5.35 4.29
C GLY A 271 1.70 4.18 5.06
N ASP A 272 1.61 3.02 4.40
CA ASP A 272 0.89 1.85 4.90
C ASP A 272 1.54 1.21 6.14
N ALA A 273 2.84 1.45 6.35
CA ALA A 273 3.61 0.89 7.45
C ALA A 273 3.60 1.75 8.73
N ALA A 274 2.84 2.85 8.76
CA ALA A 274 2.70 3.73 9.92
C ALA A 274 1.37 3.51 10.65
N ALA A 275 1.40 3.54 11.99
CA ALA A 275 0.22 3.47 12.84
C ALA A 275 0.14 4.67 13.78
N PRO A 276 -0.24 5.86 13.29
CA PRO A 276 -0.33 7.07 14.10
C PRO A 276 -1.37 6.93 15.20
N SER A 277 -0.95 7.16 16.46
CA SER A 277 -1.76 7.04 17.68
C SER A 277 -2.54 5.72 17.80
N GLY A 278 -2.01 4.62 17.24
CA GLY A 278 -2.71 3.34 17.19
C GLY A 278 -3.96 3.33 16.27
N GLN A 279 -4.19 4.39 15.51
CA GLN A 279 -5.33 4.56 14.59
C GLN A 279 -4.85 4.79 13.15
N PRO A 280 -4.35 3.75 12.48
CA PRO A 280 -3.78 3.89 11.15
C PRO A 280 -4.81 4.34 10.12
N LEU A 281 -4.35 5.12 9.14
CA LEU A 281 -5.17 5.47 7.99
C LEU A 281 -5.33 4.28 7.05
N ARG A 282 -6.38 4.31 6.23
CA ARG A 282 -6.59 3.28 5.20
C ARG A 282 -5.37 3.16 4.29
N MET A 283 -4.81 1.95 4.20
CA MET A 283 -3.74 1.62 3.26
C MET A 283 -4.16 1.95 1.83
N SER A 284 -3.53 2.92 1.22
CA SER A 284 -3.86 3.37 -0.13
C SER A 284 -2.81 4.32 -0.71
N GLY A 285 -2.64 4.28 -2.03
CA GLY A 285 -1.80 5.28 -2.72
C GLY A 285 -2.31 6.72 -2.55
N TYR A 286 -3.59 6.90 -2.18
CA TYR A 286 -4.16 8.22 -1.88
C TYR A 286 -3.59 8.80 -0.58
N ALA A 287 -3.52 8.01 0.49
CA ALA A 287 -3.00 8.43 1.78
C ALA A 287 -1.46 8.48 1.80
N ALA A 288 -0.81 7.54 1.08
CA ALA A 288 0.64 7.40 1.11
C ALA A 288 1.39 8.68 0.70
N GLY A 289 0.94 9.38 -0.33
CA GLY A 289 1.57 10.63 -0.77
C GLY A 289 1.56 11.73 0.30
N PRO A 290 0.39 12.14 0.81
CA PRO A 290 0.29 13.11 1.90
C PRO A 290 1.07 12.73 3.16
N LEU A 291 1.04 11.43 3.54
CA LEU A 291 1.81 10.95 4.69
C LEU A 291 3.32 11.06 4.45
N GLY A 292 3.80 10.74 3.23
CA GLY A 292 5.21 10.93 2.87
C GLY A 292 5.64 12.40 2.93
N ALA A 293 4.80 13.31 2.40
CA ALA A 293 5.07 14.74 2.48
C ALA A 293 5.09 15.24 3.94
N ARG A 294 4.14 14.79 4.77
CA ARG A 294 4.08 15.14 6.19
C ARG A 294 5.30 14.61 6.95
N ALA A 295 5.73 13.39 6.71
CA ALA A 295 6.92 12.82 7.34
C ALA A 295 8.19 13.62 7.00
N ALA A 296 8.34 14.05 5.76
CA ALA A 296 9.44 14.93 5.37
C ALA A 296 9.33 16.31 6.06
N ASP A 297 8.12 16.90 6.11
CA ASP A 297 7.90 18.18 6.83
C ASP A 297 8.23 18.05 8.32
N THR A 298 7.94 16.90 8.95
CA THR A 298 8.30 16.60 10.34
C THR A 298 9.82 16.62 10.53
N VAL A 299 10.57 15.94 9.66
CA VAL A 299 12.05 15.96 9.68
C VAL A 299 12.58 17.38 9.47
N VAL A 300 12.05 18.11 8.49
CA VAL A 300 12.44 19.51 8.20
C VAL A 300 12.20 20.42 9.41
N SER A 301 11.04 20.29 10.08
CA SER A 301 10.71 21.05 11.28
C SER A 301 11.68 20.77 12.42
N ARG A 302 12.04 19.50 12.66
CA ARG A 302 13.00 19.12 13.70
C ARG A 302 14.40 19.66 13.43
N ILE A 303 14.87 19.60 12.18
CA ILE A 303 16.16 20.20 11.77
C ILE A 303 16.13 21.72 11.99
N ALA A 304 14.99 22.36 11.75
CA ALA A 304 14.82 23.81 11.95
C ALA A 304 14.57 24.20 13.41
N GLY A 305 14.43 23.25 14.35
CA GLY A 305 14.08 23.52 15.75
C GLY A 305 12.65 24.04 15.92
N THR A 306 11.73 23.73 14.99
CA THR A 306 10.33 24.13 15.05
C THR A 306 9.42 22.92 15.34
N GLU A 307 8.23 23.18 15.92
CA GLU A 307 7.26 22.12 16.23
C GLU A 307 6.69 21.49 14.97
N PRO A 308 6.75 20.16 14.82
CA PRO A 308 6.16 19.47 13.69
C PRO A 308 4.63 19.54 13.69
N ALA A 309 4.05 19.71 12.51
CA ALA A 309 2.60 19.73 12.38
C ALA A 309 2.02 18.31 12.35
N VAL A 310 0.86 18.11 12.96
CA VAL A 310 0.12 16.83 12.99
C VAL A 310 -0.47 16.46 11.63
N ILE A 311 -0.88 15.21 11.48
CA ILE A 311 -1.61 14.72 10.31
C ILE A 311 -2.90 15.52 10.15
N ASP A 312 -3.13 15.98 8.93
CA ASP A 312 -4.34 16.71 8.54
C ASP A 312 -4.71 16.27 7.11
N LEU A 313 -5.37 15.12 6.99
CA LEU A 313 -5.75 14.53 5.71
C LEU A 313 -7.24 14.21 5.66
N ALA A 314 -7.94 14.76 4.67
CA ALA A 314 -9.30 14.38 4.35
C ALA A 314 -9.32 13.31 3.26
N PHE A 315 -10.15 12.29 3.44
CA PHE A 315 -10.54 11.41 2.36
C PHE A 315 -11.66 12.05 1.52
N THR A 316 -11.74 11.67 0.26
CA THR A 316 -12.78 12.14 -0.66
C THR A 316 -13.50 10.98 -1.33
N GLY A 317 -13.15 9.75 -0.96
CA GLY A 317 -13.73 8.50 -1.42
C GLY A 317 -12.73 7.55 -2.06
N ALA A 318 -13.23 6.60 -2.83
CA ALA A 318 -12.44 5.55 -3.48
C ALA A 318 -12.84 5.37 -4.95
N CYS A 319 -11.89 4.92 -5.76
CA CYS A 319 -12.13 4.56 -7.16
C CYS A 319 -11.79 3.08 -7.38
N VAL A 320 -12.60 2.40 -8.19
CA VAL A 320 -12.34 1.04 -8.67
C VAL A 320 -12.52 1.02 -10.18
N SER A 321 -11.59 0.41 -10.89
CA SER A 321 -11.78 0.06 -12.29
C SER A 321 -12.61 -1.22 -12.40
N LEU A 322 -13.49 -1.25 -13.37
CA LEU A 322 -14.28 -2.42 -13.76
C LEU A 322 -13.90 -2.73 -15.21
N GLY A 323 -12.72 -3.34 -15.37
CA GLY A 323 -12.04 -3.42 -16.66
C GLY A 323 -11.57 -2.05 -17.18
N ARG A 324 -11.36 -1.95 -18.50
CA ARG A 324 -10.80 -0.73 -19.13
C ARG A 324 -11.86 0.31 -19.49
N ARG A 325 -13.11 -0.08 -19.61
CA ARG A 325 -14.20 0.78 -20.14
C ARG A 325 -15.21 1.21 -19.11
N ALA A 326 -15.17 0.65 -17.91
CA ALA A 326 -16.05 1.01 -16.81
C ALA A 326 -15.28 1.20 -15.51
N GLY A 327 -15.90 1.86 -14.55
CA GLY A 327 -15.35 2.07 -13.22
C GLY A 327 -16.39 2.72 -12.32
N ILE A 328 -16.02 2.91 -11.08
CA ILE A 328 -16.85 3.62 -10.11
C ILE A 328 -15.99 4.53 -9.23
N ARG A 329 -16.40 5.77 -9.08
CA ARG A 329 -15.93 6.72 -8.07
C ARG A 329 -16.96 6.79 -6.96
N GLN A 330 -16.73 6.16 -5.84
CA GLN A 330 -17.49 6.29 -4.61
C GLN A 330 -17.07 7.59 -3.91
N LEU A 331 -18.03 8.45 -3.57
CA LEU A 331 -17.77 9.64 -2.77
C LEU A 331 -17.81 9.30 -1.27
N ALA A 332 -17.02 10.01 -0.48
CA ALA A 332 -16.97 9.84 0.97
C ALA A 332 -16.91 11.18 1.69
N ARG A 333 -17.22 11.17 2.98
CA ARG A 333 -16.97 12.26 3.92
C ARG A 333 -15.47 12.35 4.19
N LYS A 334 -15.05 13.42 4.88
CA LYS A 334 -13.62 13.66 5.21
C LYS A 334 -12.98 12.54 6.04
N ASP A 335 -13.78 11.84 6.83
CA ASP A 335 -13.41 10.69 7.67
C ASP A 335 -13.40 9.34 6.94
N ASP A 336 -13.47 9.34 5.61
CA ASP A 336 -13.58 8.17 4.73
C ASP A 336 -14.91 7.40 4.77
N THR A 337 -15.91 7.88 5.49
CA THR A 337 -17.26 7.28 5.51
C THR A 337 -17.92 7.46 4.15
N ALA A 338 -18.25 6.35 3.47
CA ALA A 338 -18.90 6.39 2.16
C ALA A 338 -20.30 7.04 2.23
N VAL A 339 -20.57 8.01 1.35
CA VAL A 339 -21.90 8.55 1.15
C VAL A 339 -22.64 7.78 0.06
N ASN A 340 -23.99 7.79 0.06
CA ASN A 340 -24.76 7.03 -0.92
C ASN A 340 -24.83 7.74 -2.29
N LEU A 341 -23.67 8.19 -2.76
CA LEU A 341 -23.50 8.86 -4.06
C LEU A 341 -22.21 8.36 -4.74
N TYR A 342 -22.32 8.01 -6.01
CA TYR A 342 -21.19 7.57 -6.81
C TYR A 342 -21.30 8.01 -8.28
N ILE A 343 -20.19 7.97 -8.99
CA ILE A 343 -20.11 8.19 -10.45
C ILE A 343 -19.64 6.88 -11.07
N GLY A 344 -20.48 6.26 -11.90
CA GLY A 344 -20.22 4.97 -12.53
C GLY A 344 -19.90 5.07 -14.02
N GLY A 345 -19.76 3.89 -14.68
CA GLY A 345 -19.59 3.74 -16.12
C GLY A 345 -18.28 4.29 -16.67
N ARG A 346 -18.31 4.79 -17.89
CA ARG A 346 -17.13 5.35 -18.59
C ARG A 346 -16.55 6.55 -17.85
N MET A 347 -17.40 7.37 -17.22
CA MET A 347 -16.95 8.50 -16.43
C MET A 347 -16.20 8.03 -15.17
N GLY A 348 -16.68 7.00 -14.48
CA GLY A 348 -15.98 6.37 -13.37
C GLY A 348 -14.60 5.82 -13.78
N ALA A 349 -14.51 5.19 -14.94
CA ALA A 349 -13.23 4.73 -15.52
C ALA A 349 -12.26 5.89 -15.80
N ALA A 350 -12.75 6.96 -16.44
CA ALA A 350 -11.95 8.15 -16.73
C ALA A 350 -11.42 8.81 -15.44
N ILE A 351 -12.27 8.95 -14.40
CA ILE A 351 -11.86 9.49 -13.10
C ILE A 351 -10.80 8.60 -12.45
N LYS A 352 -10.96 7.26 -12.50
CA LYS A 352 -9.96 6.32 -11.98
C LYS A 352 -8.63 6.49 -12.69
N GLU A 353 -8.62 6.53 -14.02
CA GLU A 353 -7.38 6.68 -14.81
C GLU A 353 -6.69 8.03 -14.54
N VAL A 354 -7.46 9.13 -14.48
CA VAL A 354 -6.94 10.45 -14.09
C VAL A 354 -6.37 10.41 -12.67
N THR A 355 -7.03 9.73 -11.72
CA THR A 355 -6.53 9.58 -10.35
C THR A 355 -5.20 8.83 -10.31
N CYS A 356 -5.06 7.74 -11.08
CA CYS A 356 -3.82 6.99 -11.18
C CYS A 356 -2.70 7.85 -11.78
N ARG A 357 -2.94 8.50 -12.92
CA ARG A 357 -1.95 9.39 -13.57
C ARG A 357 -1.59 10.58 -12.70
N PHE A 358 -2.58 11.14 -11.97
CA PHE A 358 -2.35 12.30 -11.10
C PHE A 358 -1.43 11.97 -9.93
N VAL A 359 -1.55 10.79 -9.30
CA VAL A 359 -0.70 10.39 -8.15
C VAL A 359 0.76 10.33 -8.57
N VAL A 360 1.08 9.66 -9.67
CA VAL A 360 2.48 9.48 -10.10
C VAL A 360 2.96 10.65 -10.96
N ALA A 361 2.30 10.89 -12.08
CA ALA A 361 2.83 11.84 -13.09
C ALA A 361 2.79 13.30 -12.63
N LYS A 362 1.75 13.71 -11.90
CA LYS A 362 1.66 15.12 -11.45
C LYS A 362 2.24 15.37 -10.06
N ARG A 363 1.95 14.51 -9.08
CA ARG A 363 2.35 14.80 -7.70
C ARG A 363 3.81 14.51 -7.46
N ILE A 364 4.28 13.30 -7.77
CA ILE A 364 5.67 12.93 -7.51
C ILE A 364 6.63 13.72 -8.40
N ARG A 365 6.37 13.80 -9.72
CA ARG A 365 7.20 14.58 -10.65
C ARG A 365 7.20 16.06 -10.30
N ARG A 366 6.03 16.62 -10.01
CA ARG A 366 5.95 18.02 -9.60
C ARG A 366 6.73 18.29 -8.31
N GLU A 367 6.71 17.39 -7.35
CA GLU A 367 7.49 17.50 -6.12
C GLU A 367 8.99 17.34 -6.40
N ALA A 368 9.38 16.50 -7.37
CA ALA A 368 10.77 16.39 -7.84
C ALA A 368 11.27 17.68 -8.49
N ASP A 369 10.43 18.32 -9.31
CA ASP A 369 10.77 19.57 -10.02
C ASP A 369 10.70 20.81 -9.09
N LYS A 370 9.71 20.81 -8.20
CA LYS A 370 9.44 21.90 -7.24
C LYS A 370 9.14 21.33 -5.86
N PRO A 371 10.16 21.09 -5.02
CA PRO A 371 9.97 20.62 -3.65
C PRO A 371 9.02 21.52 -2.86
N GLY A 372 8.16 20.93 -2.05
CA GLY A 372 7.14 21.66 -1.30
C GLY A 372 5.86 21.98 -2.08
N SER A 373 5.73 21.55 -3.33
CA SER A 373 4.57 21.89 -4.17
C SER A 373 3.36 20.99 -3.94
N MET A 374 3.50 19.86 -3.26
CA MET A 374 2.38 18.97 -3.00
C MET A 374 1.42 19.54 -1.97
N SER A 375 0.15 19.56 -2.31
CA SER A 375 -0.96 19.87 -1.43
C SER A 375 -1.99 18.72 -1.42
N TRP A 376 -2.79 18.64 -0.36
CA TRP A 376 -3.85 17.65 -0.20
C TRP A 376 -5.06 18.24 0.53
N PRO A 377 -6.27 17.66 0.35
CA PRO A 377 -7.46 18.07 1.09
C PRO A 377 -7.26 17.93 2.59
N LYS A 378 -7.68 18.95 3.34
CA LYS A 378 -7.53 19.03 4.80
C LYS A 378 -8.76 18.48 5.50
N GLY A 379 -8.52 17.63 6.52
CA GLY A 379 -9.57 16.97 7.31
C GLY A 379 -9.82 17.64 8.67
N GLY A 380 -8.83 18.35 9.15
CA GLY A 380 -8.70 18.79 10.52
C GLY A 380 -7.92 17.79 11.38
N PRO A 381 -7.60 18.17 12.62
CA PRO A 381 -6.90 17.29 13.57
C PRO A 381 -7.72 16.01 13.80
N ARG A 382 -7.01 14.89 13.91
CA ARG A 382 -7.63 13.61 14.28
C ARG A 382 -7.74 13.53 15.81
N PRO A 383 -8.77 12.81 16.34
CA PRO A 383 -8.79 12.54 17.77
C PRO A 383 -7.51 11.81 18.19
N ALA A 384 -6.81 12.29 19.20
CA ALA A 384 -5.65 11.60 19.73
C ALA A 384 -6.10 10.25 20.32
N GLY A 385 -5.67 9.14 19.73
CA GLY A 385 -5.78 7.83 20.35
C GLY A 385 -4.77 7.76 21.51
N THR A 386 -5.18 7.28 22.66
CA THR A 386 -4.23 6.93 23.73
C THR A 386 -3.48 5.68 23.31
N VAL A 387 -2.20 5.78 22.98
CA VAL A 387 -1.31 4.61 22.90
C VAL A 387 -1.17 4.08 24.33
N SER A 388 -1.96 3.05 24.67
CA SER A 388 -1.82 2.39 25.98
C SER A 388 -0.48 1.64 26.03
N PRO A 389 0.35 1.81 27.04
CA PRO A 389 1.62 1.08 27.18
C PRO A 389 1.44 -0.43 27.43
N ALA A 390 0.22 -0.95 27.53
CA ALA A 390 -0.10 -2.26 28.11
C ALA A 390 -0.46 -3.37 27.11
N GLU A 391 -0.33 -3.22 25.80
CA GLU A 391 -0.66 -4.32 24.85
C GLU A 391 0.57 -5.04 24.25
N THR A 392 1.70 -5.00 24.95
CA THR A 392 2.95 -5.64 24.48
C THR A 392 3.15 -7.09 24.95
N ALA A 393 2.18 -7.73 25.57
CA ALA A 393 2.33 -9.15 25.93
C ALA A 393 0.98 -9.79 26.32
N SER A 394 0.14 -10.16 25.38
CA SER A 394 -0.78 -11.30 25.57
C SER A 394 -1.75 -11.44 24.38
N SER A 395 -1.38 -12.22 23.40
CA SER A 395 -2.33 -12.97 22.57
C SER A 395 -1.65 -14.08 21.77
N ALA A 396 -0.66 -14.75 22.39
CA ALA A 396 -0.35 -16.12 22.03
C ALA A 396 -1.20 -17.01 22.97
N GLY A 397 -2.34 -17.51 22.48
CA GLY A 397 -3.09 -18.55 23.16
C GLY A 397 -4.44 -18.13 23.74
N GLU A 398 -5.44 -18.07 22.88
CA GLU A 398 -6.79 -18.50 23.27
C GLU A 398 -7.53 -18.98 22.01
N VAL A 399 -7.28 -20.23 21.68
CA VAL A 399 -8.17 -21.05 20.84
C VAL A 399 -9.35 -21.37 21.72
N ALA A 400 -10.46 -20.71 21.52
CA ALA A 400 -11.74 -21.16 22.09
C ALA A 400 -12.23 -22.35 21.28
N SER A 401 -12.22 -23.53 21.87
CA SER A 401 -13.03 -24.71 21.54
C SER A 401 -14.24 -24.76 22.51
N PRO A 402 -15.28 -25.52 22.18
CA PRO A 402 -15.87 -26.00 20.92
C PRO A 402 -17.08 -25.21 20.45
#